data_f23d46045f55ab3b874aa7ccf2460e75
#
_entry.id   f23d46045f55ab3b874aa7ccf2460e75
#
_cell.length_a   1.000
_cell.length_b   1.000
_cell.length_c   1.000
_cell.angle_alpha   90.00
_cell.angle_beta   90.00
_cell.angle_gamma   90.00
#
_symmetry.space_group_name_H-M   'P 1'
#
loop_
_entity.id
_entity.type
_entity.pdbx_description
1 polymer ?
#
loop_
_entity_poly.entity_id
_entity_poly.type
_entity_poly.pdbx_seq_one_letter_code
_entity_poly.pdbx_strand_id
1 'polypeptide(L)'
;MDREVVVRGWDEQLRARGYRVTPHRQLVLEAVARLDHATPEEIFAQVQQTARGVNISTIYRTLELLEQIGMVTHTHLGHGAPTYHLAADADHVHLVCRDCDRITQIGPDAIRPLITALEERHGFETDVSHLTVFGRCADCRRATDA
;
A
#
# COMPACT_ATOMS: atom_id res chain seq x y z
N MET A 1 -3.48 -4.16 13.88
CA MET A 1 -2.13 -4.14 14.50
C MET A 1 -1.61 -2.73 14.41
N ASP A 2 -1.07 -2.22 15.51
CA ASP A 2 -0.62 -0.83 15.54
C ASP A 2 0.59 -0.65 14.60
N ARG A 3 0.59 0.39 13.76
CA ARG A 3 1.68 0.72 12.82
C ARG A 3 3.04 0.78 13.51
N GLU A 4 3.06 1.20 14.75
CA GLU A 4 4.25 1.29 15.59
C GLU A 4 4.83 -0.08 15.95
N VAL A 5 3.98 -1.10 16.09
CA VAL A 5 4.39 -2.48 16.39
C VAL A 5 5.03 -3.16 15.16
N VAL A 6 4.52 -2.88 13.96
CA VAL A 6 5.08 -3.41 12.71
C VAL A 6 6.48 -2.85 12.46
N VAL A 7 6.68 -1.56 12.77
CA VAL A 7 7.98 -0.91 12.63
C VAL A 7 8.97 -1.38 13.69
N ARG A 8 8.54 -1.81 14.86
CA ARG A 8 9.46 -2.25 15.95
C ARG A 8 10.11 -3.63 15.73
N GLY A 9 9.47 -4.54 15.01
CA GLY A 9 9.99 -5.90 14.81
C GLY A 9 10.69 -6.12 13.47
N TRP A 10 10.85 -5.09 12.65
CA TRP A 10 11.34 -5.21 11.29
C TRP A 10 12.80 -5.67 11.21
N ASP A 11 13.64 -5.20 12.12
CA ASP A 11 15.06 -5.53 12.17
C ASP A 11 15.29 -7.01 12.50
N GLU A 12 14.50 -7.57 13.39
CA GLU A 12 14.52 -9.01 13.69
C GLU A 12 14.07 -9.84 12.49
N GLN A 13 13.05 -9.40 11.80
CA GLN A 13 12.55 -10.06 10.59
C GLN A 13 13.57 -10.04 9.44
N LEU A 14 14.28 -8.94 9.26
CA LEU A 14 15.37 -8.84 8.29
C LEU A 14 16.51 -9.80 8.65
N ARG A 15 16.99 -9.76 9.89
CA ARG A 15 18.07 -10.63 10.37
C ARG A 15 17.71 -12.11 10.27
N ALA A 16 16.49 -12.47 10.63
CA ALA A 16 16.01 -13.85 10.56
C ALA A 16 16.03 -14.42 9.14
N ARG A 17 15.93 -13.55 8.13
CA ARG A 17 16.00 -13.91 6.71
C ARG A 17 17.37 -13.69 6.08
N GLY A 18 18.39 -13.37 6.87
CA GLY A 18 19.76 -13.18 6.40
C GLY A 18 20.06 -11.81 5.80
N TYR A 19 19.16 -10.85 5.96
CA TYR A 19 19.35 -9.50 5.43
C TYR A 19 19.98 -8.56 6.47
N ARG A 20 20.80 -7.63 5.99
CA ARG A 20 21.39 -6.60 6.85
C ARG A 20 20.38 -5.50 7.17
N VAL A 21 20.35 -5.13 8.44
CA VAL A 21 19.66 -3.91 8.89
C VAL A 21 20.52 -2.71 8.51
N THR A 22 19.97 -1.78 7.74
CA THR A 22 20.64 -0.54 7.35
C THR A 22 19.76 0.67 7.66
N PRO A 23 20.35 1.84 7.94
CA PRO A 23 19.59 3.07 8.17
C PRO A 23 18.65 3.43 7.00
N HIS A 24 19.08 3.21 5.76
CA HIS A 24 18.26 3.49 4.58
C HIS A 24 17.00 2.61 4.53
N ARG A 25 17.12 1.33 4.85
CA ARG A 25 15.97 0.41 4.90
C ARG A 25 14.97 0.82 5.98
N GLN A 26 15.48 1.25 7.13
CA GLN A 26 14.64 1.77 8.20
C GLN A 26 13.87 3.02 7.75
N LEU A 27 14.57 3.99 7.15
CA LEU A 27 13.95 5.22 6.68
C LEU A 27 12.86 4.98 5.62
N VAL A 28 13.08 4.02 4.71
CA VAL A 28 12.06 3.64 3.72
C VAL A 28 10.83 3.05 4.40
N LEU A 29 11.01 2.12 5.33
CA LEU A 29 9.89 1.52 6.07
C LEU A 29 9.11 2.55 6.87
N GLU A 30 9.80 3.45 7.55
CA GLU A 30 9.18 4.55 8.30
C GLU A 30 8.41 5.50 7.38
N ALA A 31 8.93 5.80 6.19
CA ALA A 31 8.26 6.61 5.20
C ALA A 31 6.97 5.95 4.69
N VAL A 32 7.01 4.65 4.38
CA VAL A 32 5.81 3.87 4.01
C VAL A 32 4.76 3.90 5.11
N ALA A 33 5.18 3.71 6.37
CA ALA A 33 4.27 3.72 7.51
C ALA A 33 3.63 5.10 7.74
N ARG A 34 4.38 6.17 7.50
CA ARG A 34 3.93 7.55 7.71
C ARG A 34 3.01 8.06 6.62
N LEU A 35 3.39 7.84 5.35
CA LEU A 35 2.71 8.43 4.20
C LEU A 35 1.42 7.69 3.84
N ASP A 36 1.37 6.39 4.06
CA ASP A 36 0.26 5.52 3.70
C ASP A 36 -0.11 5.64 2.19
N HIS A 37 -0.07 4.56 1.44
CA HIS A 37 -0.33 4.57 -0.01
C HIS A 37 0.52 5.58 -0.80
N ALA A 38 1.83 5.56 -0.57
CA ALA A 38 2.76 6.45 -1.23
C ALA A 38 3.45 5.80 -2.43
N THR A 39 3.67 6.59 -3.47
CA THR A 39 4.49 6.18 -4.62
C THR A 39 5.98 6.12 -4.21
N PRO A 40 6.82 5.38 -4.96
CA PRO A 40 8.27 5.38 -4.71
C PRO A 40 8.90 6.77 -4.72
N GLU A 41 8.40 7.67 -5.56
CA GLU A 41 8.86 9.07 -5.65
C GLU A 41 8.51 9.86 -4.39
N GLU A 42 7.31 9.68 -3.84
CA GLU A 42 6.89 10.31 -2.58
C GLU A 42 7.69 9.78 -1.40
N ILE A 43 7.94 8.46 -1.37
CA ILE A 43 8.80 7.82 -0.36
C ILE A 43 10.23 8.37 -0.48
N PHE A 44 10.76 8.49 -1.69
CA PHE A 44 12.07 9.07 -1.96
C PHE A 44 12.18 10.50 -1.42
N ALA A 45 11.21 11.35 -1.72
CA ALA A 45 11.17 12.73 -1.23
C ALA A 45 11.17 12.78 0.32
N GLN A 46 10.43 11.89 0.96
CA GLN A 46 10.40 11.79 2.43
C GLN A 46 11.75 11.33 3.00
N VAL A 47 12.37 10.32 2.41
CA VAL A 47 13.68 9.79 2.86
C VAL A 47 14.79 10.81 2.66
N GLN A 48 14.76 11.57 1.57
CA GLN A 48 15.76 12.59 1.30
C GLN A 48 15.79 13.73 2.32
N GLN A 49 14.72 13.97 3.06
CA GLN A 49 14.72 14.95 4.15
C GLN A 49 15.72 14.60 5.25
N THR A 50 15.97 13.31 5.47
CA THR A 50 16.91 12.81 6.48
C THR A 50 18.22 12.31 5.88
N ALA A 51 18.17 11.66 4.72
CA ALA A 51 19.32 11.03 4.06
C ALA A 51 19.47 11.52 2.60
N ARG A 52 20.11 12.66 2.44
CA ARG A 52 20.25 13.34 1.14
C ARG A 52 21.05 12.56 0.08
N GLY A 53 21.89 11.63 0.51
CA GLY A 53 22.73 10.82 -0.38
C GLY A 53 22.04 9.58 -0.96
N VAL A 54 20.81 9.30 -0.56
CA VAL A 54 20.03 8.16 -1.09
C VAL A 54 19.52 8.49 -2.48
N ASN A 55 19.64 7.57 -3.42
CA ASN A 55 19.08 7.71 -4.76
C ASN A 55 17.78 6.91 -4.91
N ILE A 56 17.01 7.20 -5.96
CA ILE A 56 15.73 6.56 -6.22
C ILE A 56 15.85 5.03 -6.43
N SER A 57 16.96 4.57 -7.00
CA SER A 57 17.21 3.13 -7.19
C SER A 57 17.28 2.37 -5.87
N THR A 58 17.85 3.00 -4.84
CA THR A 58 17.90 2.43 -3.48
C THR A 58 16.49 2.28 -2.91
N ILE A 59 15.61 3.24 -3.16
CA ILE A 59 14.20 3.18 -2.73
C ILE A 59 13.51 1.99 -3.38
N TYR A 60 13.59 1.82 -4.69
CA TYR A 60 12.97 0.71 -5.42
C TYR A 60 13.48 -0.65 -4.92
N ARG A 61 14.78 -0.82 -4.77
CA ARG A 61 15.38 -2.08 -4.27
C ARG A 61 14.94 -2.39 -2.83
N THR A 62 14.84 -1.37 -2.01
CA THR A 62 14.41 -1.54 -0.61
C THR A 62 12.93 -1.92 -0.55
N LEU A 63 12.07 -1.28 -1.33
CA LEU A 63 10.65 -1.61 -1.42
C LEU A 63 10.44 -3.04 -1.92
N GLU A 64 11.16 -3.46 -2.95
CA GLU A 64 11.14 -4.83 -3.46
C GLU A 64 11.53 -5.85 -2.37
N LEU A 65 12.60 -5.57 -1.63
CA LEU A 65 13.02 -6.42 -0.51
C LEU A 65 11.96 -6.49 0.59
N LEU A 66 11.43 -5.34 1.02
CA LEU A 66 10.41 -5.28 2.07
C LEU A 66 9.11 -6.00 1.67
N GLU A 67 8.77 -5.97 0.39
CA GLU A 67 7.64 -6.71 -0.17
C GLU A 67 7.89 -8.21 -0.19
N GLN A 68 9.08 -8.64 -0.63
CA GLN A 68 9.48 -10.06 -0.62
C GLN A 68 9.44 -10.68 0.78
N ILE A 69 9.77 -9.91 1.80
CA ILE A 69 9.70 -10.39 3.20
C ILE A 69 8.33 -10.16 3.85
N GLY A 70 7.35 -9.63 3.11
CA GLY A 70 5.98 -9.46 3.57
C GLY A 70 5.74 -8.33 4.54
N MET A 71 6.59 -7.30 4.55
CA MET A 71 6.44 -6.13 5.43
C MET A 71 5.66 -5.00 4.78
N VAL A 72 5.79 -4.86 3.46
CA VAL A 72 5.00 -3.91 2.67
C VAL A 72 4.30 -4.63 1.53
N THR A 73 3.28 -4.01 1.00
CA THR A 73 2.61 -4.43 -0.22
C THR A 73 2.31 -3.21 -1.09
N HIS A 74 1.98 -3.44 -2.35
CA HIS A 74 1.63 -2.35 -3.25
C HIS A 74 0.21 -2.50 -3.78
N THR A 75 -0.37 -1.40 -4.20
CA THR A 75 -1.70 -1.33 -4.80
C THR A 75 -1.67 -0.35 -5.97
N HIS A 76 -2.35 -0.71 -7.05
CA HIS A 76 -2.55 0.18 -8.20
C HIS A 76 -3.85 0.98 -8.00
N LEU A 77 -3.71 2.27 -7.70
CA LEU A 77 -4.84 3.18 -7.49
C LEU A 77 -5.19 4.01 -8.75
N GLY A 78 -4.63 3.65 -9.90
CA GLY A 78 -4.86 4.34 -11.17
C GLY A 78 -3.87 3.89 -12.23
N HIS A 79 -3.62 4.76 -13.22
CA HIS A 79 -2.67 4.52 -14.30
C HIS A 79 -1.23 4.94 -13.97
N GLY A 80 -1.00 5.52 -12.80
CA GLY A 80 0.31 5.95 -12.32
C GLY A 80 1.14 4.82 -11.72
N ALA A 81 2.22 5.19 -11.03
CA ALA A 81 3.05 4.28 -10.28
C ALA A 81 2.24 3.57 -9.17
N PRO A 82 2.58 2.32 -8.81
CA PRO A 82 1.96 1.67 -7.67
C PRO A 82 2.22 2.44 -6.39
N THR A 83 1.29 2.38 -5.44
CA THR A 83 1.46 2.92 -4.10
C THR A 83 1.76 1.82 -3.11
N TYR A 84 2.65 2.10 -2.18
CA TYR A 84 3.08 1.14 -1.15
C TYR A 84 2.46 1.48 0.20
N HIS A 85 2.11 0.45 0.96
CA HIS A 85 1.62 0.55 2.32
C HIS A 85 2.09 -0.65 3.15
N LEU A 86 1.95 -0.56 4.46
CA LEU A 86 2.31 -1.68 5.34
C LEU A 86 1.42 -2.89 5.06
N ALA A 87 2.01 -4.08 5.00
CA ALA A 87 1.28 -5.32 4.75
C ALA A 87 0.24 -5.63 5.85
N ALA A 88 0.48 -5.18 7.08
CA ALA A 88 -0.48 -5.31 8.18
C ALA A 88 -1.79 -4.53 7.95
N ASP A 89 -1.76 -3.51 7.09
CA ASP A 89 -2.90 -2.69 6.71
C ASP A 89 -3.58 -3.19 5.41
N ALA A 90 -3.21 -4.37 4.90
CA ALA A 90 -3.64 -4.87 3.60
C ALA A 90 -5.09 -5.40 3.55
N ASP A 91 -5.72 -5.64 4.69
CA ASP A 91 -7.07 -6.21 4.77
C ASP A 91 -8.16 -5.14 4.54
N HIS A 92 -8.03 -4.38 3.46
CA HIS A 92 -9.03 -3.40 3.06
C HIS A 92 -9.09 -3.27 1.54
N VAL A 93 -10.22 -2.79 1.06
CA VAL A 93 -10.46 -2.52 -0.35
C VAL A 93 -10.47 -1.01 -0.58
N HIS A 94 -9.91 -0.58 -1.70
CA HIS A 94 -9.89 0.82 -2.09
C HIS A 94 -11.04 1.16 -3.02
N LEU A 95 -11.76 2.22 -2.70
CA LEU A 95 -12.69 2.89 -3.62
C LEU A 95 -12.00 4.17 -4.12
N VAL A 96 -11.82 4.28 -5.42
CA VAL A 96 -11.14 5.43 -6.03
C VAL A 96 -12.15 6.20 -6.90
N CYS A 97 -12.35 7.47 -6.58
CA CYS A 97 -13.15 8.37 -7.39
C CYS A 97 -12.32 8.85 -8.59
N ARG A 98 -12.83 8.64 -9.81
CA ARG A 98 -12.14 9.05 -11.04
C ARG A 98 -12.21 10.55 -11.33
N ASP A 99 -13.10 11.28 -10.64
CA ASP A 99 -13.29 12.72 -10.88
C ASP A 99 -12.45 13.59 -9.92
N CYS A 100 -12.27 13.16 -8.67
CA CYS A 100 -11.56 13.94 -7.65
C CYS A 100 -10.40 13.21 -6.97
N ASP A 101 -10.08 11.99 -7.42
CA ASP A 101 -9.02 11.12 -6.92
C ASP A 101 -9.15 10.76 -5.41
N ARG A 102 -10.33 11.02 -4.81
CA ARG A 102 -10.58 10.61 -3.42
C ARG A 102 -10.47 9.11 -3.29
N ILE A 103 -9.69 8.67 -2.31
CA ILE A 103 -9.53 7.27 -1.93
C ILE A 103 -10.29 7.04 -0.64
N THR A 104 -11.16 6.02 -0.63
CA THR A 104 -11.87 5.56 0.56
C THR A 104 -11.52 4.11 0.81
N GLN A 105 -11.17 3.78 2.03
CA GLN A 105 -10.88 2.42 2.45
C GLN A 105 -12.14 1.80 3.05
N ILE A 106 -12.47 0.60 2.62
CA ILE A 106 -13.59 -0.20 3.17
C ILE A 106 -13.09 -1.56 3.62
N GLY A 107 -13.71 -2.09 4.67
CA GLY A 107 -13.39 -3.42 5.16
C GLY A 107 -13.80 -4.53 4.18
N PRO A 108 -13.19 -5.71 4.26
CA PRO A 108 -13.48 -6.82 3.37
C PRO A 108 -14.93 -7.31 3.48
N ASP A 109 -15.58 -7.09 4.61
CA ASP A 109 -16.99 -7.47 4.81
C ASP A 109 -17.94 -6.79 3.83
N ALA A 110 -17.63 -5.56 3.40
CA ALA A 110 -18.47 -4.83 2.46
C ALA A 110 -18.53 -5.48 1.07
N ILE A 111 -17.50 -6.25 0.69
CA ILE A 111 -17.41 -6.92 -0.60
C ILE A 111 -17.53 -8.46 -0.50
N ARG A 112 -17.78 -8.99 0.69
CA ARG A 112 -17.91 -10.43 0.91
C ARG A 112 -18.91 -11.11 -0.03
N PRO A 113 -20.09 -10.53 -0.35
CA PRO A 113 -21.01 -11.13 -1.31
C PRO A 113 -20.40 -11.30 -2.71
N LEU A 114 -19.58 -10.34 -3.14
CA LEU A 114 -18.86 -10.44 -4.43
C LEU A 114 -17.81 -11.55 -4.40
N ILE A 115 -17.00 -11.61 -3.34
CA ILE A 115 -15.98 -12.65 -3.17
C ILE A 115 -16.62 -14.03 -3.20
N THR A 116 -17.69 -14.23 -2.42
CA THR A 116 -18.44 -15.50 -2.38
C THR A 116 -18.99 -15.87 -3.76
N ALA A 117 -19.57 -14.92 -4.47
CA ALA A 117 -20.09 -15.17 -5.81
C ALA A 117 -19.01 -15.56 -6.83
N LEU A 118 -17.83 -14.95 -6.74
CA LEU A 118 -16.70 -15.30 -7.60
C LEU A 118 -16.17 -16.71 -7.30
N GLU A 119 -16.07 -17.07 -6.04
CA GLU A 119 -15.66 -18.40 -5.62
C GLU A 119 -16.65 -19.48 -6.05
N GLU A 120 -17.92 -19.31 -5.72
CA GLU A 120 -18.96 -20.30 -5.98
C GLU A 120 -19.29 -20.48 -7.47
N ARG A 121 -19.30 -19.38 -8.24
CA ARG A 121 -19.70 -19.44 -9.67
C ARG A 121 -18.56 -19.66 -10.61
N HIS A 122 -17.35 -19.28 -10.23
CA HIS A 122 -16.19 -19.27 -11.11
C HIS A 122 -14.99 -20.05 -10.56
N GLY A 123 -15.06 -20.56 -9.32
CA GLY A 123 -13.94 -21.22 -8.66
C GLY A 123 -12.74 -20.27 -8.50
N PHE A 124 -13.00 -18.95 -8.32
CA PHE A 124 -12.00 -17.91 -8.33
C PHE A 124 -11.71 -17.39 -6.93
N GLU A 125 -10.47 -17.54 -6.46
CA GLU A 125 -9.99 -16.98 -5.21
C GLU A 125 -9.59 -15.52 -5.42
N THR A 126 -10.21 -14.61 -4.69
CA THR A 126 -9.99 -13.17 -4.84
C THR A 126 -8.89 -12.69 -3.91
N ASP A 127 -7.86 -12.05 -4.46
CA ASP A 127 -6.86 -11.32 -3.68
C ASP A 127 -7.41 -9.94 -3.26
N VAL A 128 -7.95 -9.88 -2.06
CA VAL A 128 -8.56 -8.66 -1.49
C VAL A 128 -7.55 -7.55 -1.31
N SER A 129 -6.29 -7.88 -1.02
CA SER A 129 -5.22 -6.90 -0.78
C SER A 129 -4.87 -6.08 -2.03
N HIS A 130 -5.18 -6.60 -3.21
CA HIS A 130 -4.98 -5.94 -4.51
C HIS A 130 -6.28 -5.47 -5.18
N LEU A 131 -7.41 -5.58 -4.48
CA LEU A 131 -8.70 -5.18 -5.05
C LEU A 131 -8.93 -3.66 -4.92
N THR A 132 -9.13 -3.02 -6.06
CA THR A 132 -9.51 -1.62 -6.15
C THR A 132 -10.76 -1.47 -7.01
N VAL A 133 -11.73 -0.70 -6.51
CA VAL A 133 -12.97 -0.40 -7.22
C VAL A 133 -12.94 1.07 -7.65
N PHE A 134 -13.06 1.30 -8.95
CA PHE A 134 -13.11 2.64 -9.54
C PHE A 134 -14.56 3.07 -9.78
N GLY A 135 -14.83 4.34 -9.51
CA GLY A 135 -16.16 4.91 -9.72
C GLY A 135 -16.19 6.40 -9.47
N ARG A 136 -17.32 6.91 -9.03
CA ARG A 136 -17.53 8.33 -8.70
C ARG A 136 -18.13 8.46 -7.31
N CYS A 137 -17.53 9.31 -6.49
CA CYS A 137 -18.07 9.57 -5.15
C CYS A 137 -19.39 10.37 -5.20
N ALA A 138 -20.12 10.35 -4.10
CA ALA A 138 -21.44 11.02 -4.03
C ALA A 138 -21.35 12.53 -4.32
N ASP A 139 -20.27 13.19 -3.86
CA ASP A 139 -20.08 14.63 -4.09
C ASP A 139 -19.91 14.96 -5.58
N CYS A 140 -19.07 14.19 -6.29
CA CYS A 140 -18.85 14.37 -7.72
C CYS A 140 -20.10 14.04 -8.56
N ARG A 141 -20.87 13.04 -8.15
CA ARG A 141 -22.14 12.72 -8.81
C ARG A 141 -23.13 13.87 -8.69
N ARG A 142 -23.32 14.42 -7.48
CA ARG A 142 -24.21 15.58 -7.26
C ARG A 142 -23.78 16.82 -8.02
N ALA A 143 -22.47 17.05 -8.14
CA ALA A 143 -21.95 18.19 -8.90
C ALA A 143 -22.24 18.12 -10.41
N THR A 144 -22.42 16.91 -10.96
CA THR A 144 -22.76 16.71 -12.38
C THR A 144 -24.25 16.79 -12.63
N ASP A 145 -25.08 16.43 -11.64
CA ASP A 145 -26.55 16.45 -11.76
C ASP A 145 -27.17 17.85 -11.47
N ALA A 146 -26.31 18.81 -11.08
CA ALA A 146 -26.69 20.21 -10.86
C ALA A 146 -26.36 21.06 -12.08
#